data_3cff2df5919a06e4bf624c8a5f52d4c7
#
_entry.id   3cff2df5919a06e4bf624c8a5f52d4c7
#
_cell.length_a   1.000
_cell.length_b   1.000
_cell.length_c   1.000
_cell.angle_alpha   90.00
_cell.angle_beta   90.00
_cell.angle_gamma   90.00
#
_symmetry.space_group_name_H-M   'P 1'
#
loop_
_entity.id
_entity.type
_entity.pdbx_description
1 polymer ?
#
loop_
_entity_poly.entity_id
_entity_poly.type
_entity_poly.pdbx_seq_one_letter_code
_entity_poly.pdbx_strand_id
1 'polypeptide(L)'
;MSLELLKPITDSFLDNLKENYLQGSLFNKIDIHTISSGLPDIKLSKVCIIGVEEDRNSFFESQRQDLNSIREELYKLKFGNWKIEIKDLGDLPNGETVDDTYHALYDICRELLSKKIILIIIGGSNDLIYPIFKSFDSQNEKVNIVSIDNQFDLYQESDLISGRTYMNKIIVDDSNNLNDFTNIGFQRHLCSNDEIQLMEKLFFEYISLGEITEDNMKAEPLMRNANIVGFDMKSLNNQGNPNGIDPRLSCILAKYAGQSNKTNFLGLFELNDNAISNKLYSEIIWYFIDGIDKRVVETNFNDSQTFNKYIVQTSG
;
A
#
# COMPACT_ATOMS: atom_id res chain seq x y z
N MET A 1 23.20 -5.96 4.75
CA MET A 1 21.81 -5.69 5.19
C MET A 1 20.98 -5.42 3.96
N SER A 2 19.70 -5.83 3.94
CA SER A 2 18.86 -5.66 2.73
C SER A 2 18.66 -4.19 2.35
N LEU A 3 18.66 -3.29 3.32
CA LEU A 3 18.49 -1.84 3.09
C LEU A 3 19.67 -1.18 2.35
N GLU A 4 20.84 -1.82 2.26
CA GLU A 4 21.98 -1.32 1.47
C GLU A 4 21.74 -1.43 -0.05
N LEU A 5 20.72 -2.18 -0.47
CA LEU A 5 20.28 -2.27 -1.87
C LEU A 5 19.54 -1.00 -2.34
N LEU A 6 19.09 -0.18 -1.39
CA LEU A 6 18.33 1.03 -1.69
C LEU A 6 19.26 2.14 -2.17
N LYS A 7 18.92 2.75 -3.30
CA LYS A 7 19.60 3.93 -3.83
C LYS A 7 19.14 5.20 -3.10
N PRO A 8 20.08 6.07 -2.73
CA PRO A 8 19.75 7.33 -2.11
C PRO A 8 19.03 8.28 -3.07
N ILE A 9 18.19 9.14 -2.53
CA ILE A 9 17.62 10.29 -3.22
C ILE A 9 18.74 11.31 -3.46
N THR A 10 18.76 11.91 -4.64
CA THR A 10 19.83 12.83 -5.02
C THR A 10 19.78 14.14 -4.22
N ASP A 11 20.95 14.59 -3.75
CA ASP A 11 21.04 15.86 -3.02
C ASP A 11 20.55 17.05 -3.87
N SER A 12 20.81 17.03 -5.19
CA SER A 12 20.35 18.08 -6.11
C SER A 12 18.83 18.21 -6.18
N PHE A 13 18.10 17.08 -6.12
CA PHE A 13 16.63 17.11 -6.03
C PHE A 13 16.18 17.79 -4.74
N LEU A 14 16.79 17.44 -3.60
CA LEU A 14 16.44 18.02 -2.30
C LEU A 14 16.83 19.50 -2.18
N ASP A 15 17.93 19.92 -2.80
CA ASP A 15 18.34 21.34 -2.78
C ASP A 15 17.34 22.23 -3.52
N ASN A 16 16.82 21.77 -4.66
CA ASN A 16 15.73 22.46 -5.37
C ASN A 16 14.47 22.59 -4.50
N LEU A 17 14.23 21.61 -3.63
CA LEU A 17 13.09 21.65 -2.73
C LEU A 17 13.29 22.60 -1.55
N LYS A 18 14.49 22.68 -0.97
CA LYS A 18 14.81 23.55 0.18
C LYS A 18 14.49 25.02 -0.07
N GLU A 19 14.68 25.50 -1.30
CA GLU A 19 14.40 26.88 -1.66
C GLU A 19 12.91 27.24 -1.64
N ASN A 20 12.03 26.24 -1.72
CA ASN A 20 10.60 26.41 -1.95
C ASN A 20 9.71 26.01 -0.76
N TYR A 21 10.26 25.42 0.33
CA TYR A 21 9.39 24.87 1.39
C TYR A 21 9.17 25.78 2.56
N LEU A 22 7.88 25.97 2.84
CA LEU A 22 7.38 26.66 4.00
C LEU A 22 7.66 25.84 5.28
N GLN A 23 7.94 26.55 6.35
CA GLN A 23 8.06 25.99 7.70
C GLN A 23 6.85 25.10 8.04
N GLY A 24 7.10 23.90 8.61
CA GLY A 24 6.07 22.95 9.00
C GLY A 24 5.63 21.98 7.90
N SER A 25 6.33 21.93 6.77
CA SER A 25 6.13 20.88 5.76
C SER A 25 6.70 19.52 6.22
N LEU A 26 6.22 18.44 5.62
CA LEU A 26 6.72 17.08 5.88
C LEU A 26 8.23 17.00 5.61
N PHE A 27 8.74 17.70 4.60
CA PHE A 27 10.16 17.76 4.28
C PHE A 27 11.06 18.10 5.48
N ASN A 28 10.60 19.00 6.38
CA ASN A 28 11.37 19.40 7.54
C ASN A 28 11.26 18.43 8.73
N LYS A 29 10.54 17.31 8.58
CA LYS A 29 10.23 16.38 9.66
C LYS A 29 10.54 14.92 9.33
N ILE A 30 10.90 14.65 8.08
CA ILE A 30 11.26 13.33 7.58
C ILE A 30 12.78 13.26 7.40
N ASP A 31 13.39 12.16 7.86
CA ASP A 31 14.80 11.90 7.54
C ASP A 31 14.86 11.11 6.23
N ILE A 32 15.71 11.58 5.33
CA ILE A 32 15.78 11.10 3.95
C ILE A 32 17.15 10.48 3.69
N HIS A 33 17.16 9.30 3.09
CA HIS A 33 18.39 8.67 2.59
C HIS A 33 18.93 9.47 1.41
N THR A 34 20.11 10.06 1.60
CA THR A 34 20.83 10.82 0.57
C THR A 34 22.26 10.39 0.46
N ILE A 35 22.95 10.79 -0.61
CA ILE A 35 24.37 10.51 -0.75
C ILE A 35 25.18 11.17 0.37
N SER A 36 24.81 12.38 0.77
CA SER A 36 25.54 13.15 1.79
C SER A 36 25.26 12.69 3.22
N SER A 37 24.00 12.27 3.54
CA SER A 37 23.61 11.84 4.90
C SER A 37 23.70 10.33 5.12
N GLY A 38 23.75 9.54 4.03
CA GLY A 38 23.64 8.08 4.11
C GLY A 38 22.25 7.58 4.50
N LEU A 39 22.14 6.30 4.78
CA LEU A 39 20.90 5.66 5.19
C LEU A 39 20.52 6.09 6.62
N PRO A 40 19.28 6.58 6.86
CA PRO A 40 18.83 6.97 8.19
C PRO A 40 18.82 5.80 9.18
N ASP A 41 19.05 6.08 10.47
CA ASP A 41 18.84 5.08 11.54
C ASP A 41 17.34 4.84 11.72
N ILE A 42 16.91 3.60 11.52
CA ILE A 42 15.48 3.21 11.55
C ILE A 42 15.02 2.67 12.92
N LYS A 43 15.88 2.66 13.96
CA LYS A 43 15.56 2.00 15.24
C LYS A 43 14.30 2.52 15.92
N LEU A 44 14.02 3.80 15.79
CA LEU A 44 12.84 4.46 16.38
C LEU A 44 11.74 4.73 15.34
N SER A 45 11.97 4.36 14.08
CA SER A 45 11.03 4.62 13.01
C SER A 45 9.75 3.83 13.19
N LYS A 46 8.62 4.50 13.01
CA LYS A 46 7.31 3.85 12.93
C LYS A 46 6.92 3.56 11.48
N VAL A 47 7.30 4.43 10.57
CA VAL A 47 6.97 4.35 9.14
C VAL A 47 8.24 4.56 8.32
N CYS A 48 8.44 3.70 7.33
CA CYS A 48 9.43 3.89 6.28
C CYS A 48 8.74 3.99 4.92
N ILE A 49 9.34 4.75 4.02
CA ILE A 49 8.90 4.90 2.63
C ILE A 49 10.02 4.40 1.73
N ILE A 50 9.69 3.63 0.70
CA ILE A 50 10.60 3.30 -0.40
C ILE A 50 9.90 3.50 -1.74
N GLY A 51 10.67 3.85 -2.75
CA GLY A 51 10.24 3.72 -4.14
C GLY A 51 10.64 2.35 -4.70
N VAL A 52 9.89 1.82 -5.66
CA VAL A 52 10.23 0.61 -6.41
C VAL A 52 10.01 0.88 -7.88
N GLU A 53 11.05 0.67 -8.70
CA GLU A 53 10.99 0.97 -10.14
C GLU A 53 10.45 -0.21 -10.98
N GLU A 54 10.18 -1.37 -10.38
CA GLU A 54 9.84 -2.61 -11.08
C GLU A 54 8.42 -2.60 -11.64
N ASP A 55 8.31 -2.48 -12.96
CA ASP A 55 7.04 -2.44 -13.67
C ASP A 55 7.02 -3.38 -14.91
N ARG A 56 8.06 -4.22 -15.08
CA ARG A 56 8.17 -5.15 -16.22
C ARG A 56 7.03 -6.15 -16.30
N ASN A 57 6.37 -6.45 -15.21
CA ASN A 57 5.20 -7.32 -15.13
C ASN A 57 3.88 -6.53 -15.09
N SER A 58 3.90 -5.21 -15.25
CA SER A 58 2.66 -4.45 -15.43
C SER A 58 1.88 -4.97 -16.62
N PHE A 59 0.58 -5.15 -16.46
CA PHE A 59 -0.30 -5.54 -17.58
C PHE A 59 -0.42 -4.44 -18.65
N PHE A 60 -0.20 -3.21 -18.25
CA PHE A 60 -0.27 -2.06 -19.14
C PHE A 60 1.13 -1.67 -19.64
N GLU A 61 1.20 -1.01 -20.79
CA GLU A 61 2.47 -0.46 -21.26
C GLU A 61 3.07 0.42 -20.15
N SER A 62 4.28 0.05 -19.72
CA SER A 62 5.03 0.76 -18.72
C SER A 62 5.30 2.20 -19.17
N GLN A 63 4.83 3.15 -18.39
CA GLN A 63 5.30 4.53 -18.46
C GLN A 63 6.31 4.70 -17.33
N ARG A 64 7.59 4.90 -17.68
CA ARG A 64 8.65 5.12 -16.69
C ARG A 64 8.23 6.24 -15.74
N GLN A 65 8.03 5.88 -14.49
CA GLN A 65 7.51 6.78 -13.46
C GLN A 65 8.66 7.57 -12.84
N ASP A 66 8.46 8.86 -12.68
CA ASP A 66 9.33 9.68 -11.85
C ASP A 66 8.82 9.68 -10.40
N LEU A 67 9.34 8.76 -9.58
CA LEU A 67 8.99 8.65 -8.17
C LEU A 67 9.30 9.93 -7.38
N ASN A 68 10.26 10.73 -7.85
CA ASN A 68 10.57 12.02 -7.23
C ASN A 68 9.46 13.04 -7.39
N SER A 69 8.69 13.00 -8.47
CA SER A 69 7.52 13.87 -8.64
C SER A 69 6.45 13.64 -7.58
N ILE A 70 6.25 12.38 -7.14
CA ILE A 70 5.33 12.05 -6.03
C ILE A 70 5.92 12.53 -4.69
N ARG A 71 7.22 12.29 -4.48
CA ARG A 71 7.92 12.76 -3.27
C ARG A 71 7.87 14.28 -3.15
N GLU A 72 8.05 14.99 -4.27
CA GLU A 72 7.93 16.43 -4.31
C GLU A 72 6.57 16.89 -3.76
N GLU A 73 5.48 16.32 -4.26
CA GLU A 73 4.15 16.67 -3.77
C GLU A 73 3.94 16.26 -2.30
N LEU A 74 4.41 15.08 -1.90
CA LEU A 74 4.32 14.60 -0.52
C LEU A 74 5.07 15.51 0.46
N TYR A 75 6.30 15.89 0.12
CA TYR A 75 7.13 16.73 1.00
C TYR A 75 6.60 18.15 1.17
N LYS A 76 5.81 18.67 0.22
CA LYS A 76 5.10 19.96 0.32
C LYS A 76 3.98 19.94 1.35
N LEU A 77 3.37 18.78 1.63
CA LEU A 77 2.24 18.69 2.54
C LEU A 77 2.65 19.09 3.96
N LYS A 78 1.71 19.60 4.74
CA LYS A 78 1.97 19.96 6.12
C LYS A 78 2.12 18.72 7.00
N PHE A 79 3.06 18.78 7.92
CA PHE A 79 3.22 17.75 8.94
C PHE A 79 2.02 17.78 9.90
N GLY A 80 1.38 16.64 10.12
CA GLY A 80 0.13 16.51 10.86
C GLY A 80 0.38 16.36 12.35
N ASN A 81 1.07 17.13 13.10
CA ASN A 81 1.30 17.03 14.57
C ASN A 81 1.49 15.58 15.10
N TRP A 82 1.96 14.68 14.26
CA TRP A 82 2.14 13.26 14.56
C TRP A 82 3.29 13.04 15.55
N LYS A 83 3.15 12.00 16.37
CA LYS A 83 4.17 11.57 17.33
C LYS A 83 5.06 10.44 16.79
N ILE A 84 4.92 10.09 15.52
CA ILE A 84 5.64 9.00 14.87
C ILE A 84 6.82 9.54 14.08
N GLU A 85 7.92 8.77 14.05
CA GLU A 85 9.06 9.03 13.19
C GLU A 85 8.86 8.38 11.82
N ILE A 86 9.15 9.15 10.78
CA ILE A 86 9.02 8.75 9.37
C ILE A 86 10.38 8.88 8.71
N LYS A 87 10.77 7.88 7.93
CA LYS A 87 12.01 7.90 7.13
C LYS A 87 11.69 7.58 5.67
N ASP A 88 12.32 8.28 4.75
CA ASP A 88 12.36 7.88 3.34
C ASP A 88 13.71 7.23 3.04
N LEU A 89 13.67 5.96 2.68
CA LEU A 89 14.88 5.15 2.51
C LEU A 89 15.41 5.16 1.06
N GLY A 90 14.77 5.92 0.17
CA GLY A 90 15.15 5.96 -1.24
C GLY A 90 14.49 4.87 -2.08
N ASP A 91 15.15 4.44 -3.16
CA ASP A 91 14.55 3.60 -4.19
C ASP A 91 15.21 2.25 -4.32
N LEU A 92 14.40 1.19 -4.44
CA LEU A 92 14.85 -0.11 -4.90
C LEU A 92 14.91 -0.09 -6.43
N PRO A 93 16.10 -0.19 -7.01
CA PRO A 93 16.25 -0.27 -8.46
C PRO A 93 15.83 -1.64 -8.98
N ASN A 94 15.54 -1.71 -10.28
CA ASN A 94 15.31 -2.98 -10.95
C ASN A 94 16.54 -3.88 -10.85
N GLY A 95 16.33 -5.16 -10.51
CA GLY A 95 17.32 -6.21 -10.65
C GLY A 95 17.59 -6.56 -12.13
N GLU A 96 18.52 -7.47 -12.39
CA GLU A 96 18.74 -7.99 -13.74
C GLU A 96 17.48 -8.67 -14.26
N THR A 97 16.85 -9.46 -13.43
CA THR A 97 15.54 -10.08 -13.67
C THR A 97 14.48 -9.51 -12.71
N VAL A 98 13.20 -9.75 -13.01
CA VAL A 98 12.09 -9.42 -12.10
C VAL A 98 12.22 -10.20 -10.78
N ASP A 99 12.66 -11.46 -10.86
CA ASP A 99 12.87 -12.30 -9.69
C ASP A 99 13.95 -11.72 -8.76
N ASP A 100 15.00 -11.10 -9.30
CA ASP A 100 16.01 -10.42 -8.48
C ASP A 100 15.40 -9.25 -7.71
N THR A 101 14.51 -8.48 -8.35
CA THR A 101 13.79 -7.41 -7.67
C THR A 101 12.84 -7.97 -6.60
N TYR A 102 12.15 -9.07 -6.89
CA TYR A 102 11.27 -9.72 -5.91
C TYR A 102 12.05 -10.20 -4.69
N HIS A 103 13.22 -10.83 -4.87
CA HIS A 103 14.07 -11.26 -3.76
C HIS A 103 14.56 -10.08 -2.92
N ALA A 104 15.00 -9.01 -3.57
CA ALA A 104 15.43 -7.79 -2.88
C ALA A 104 14.29 -7.15 -2.08
N LEU A 105 13.10 -7.02 -2.68
CA LEU A 105 11.92 -6.47 -2.00
C LEU A 105 11.47 -7.37 -0.84
N TYR A 106 11.44 -8.69 -1.05
CA TYR A 106 11.15 -9.66 0.01
C TYR A 106 12.07 -9.47 1.23
N ASP A 107 13.38 -9.36 1.01
CA ASP A 107 14.35 -9.20 2.09
C ASP A 107 14.18 -7.86 2.84
N ILE A 108 13.91 -6.77 2.12
CA ILE A 108 13.60 -5.46 2.71
C ILE A 108 12.33 -5.53 3.54
N CYS A 109 11.25 -6.07 2.99
CA CYS A 109 9.97 -6.22 3.68
C CYS A 109 10.12 -7.07 4.95
N ARG A 110 10.81 -8.22 4.86
CA ARG A 110 11.09 -9.11 6.00
C ARG A 110 11.89 -8.41 7.10
N GLU A 111 12.93 -7.63 6.73
CA GLU A 111 13.72 -6.88 7.69
C GLU A 111 12.88 -5.83 8.43
N LEU A 112 12.08 -5.02 7.72
CA LEU A 112 11.25 -3.98 8.33
C LEU A 112 10.10 -4.57 9.14
N LEU A 113 9.46 -5.63 8.65
CA LEU A 113 8.41 -6.35 9.36
C LEU A 113 8.91 -6.91 10.70
N SER A 114 10.12 -7.51 10.75
CA SER A 114 10.72 -8.02 11.97
C SER A 114 10.96 -6.93 13.02
N LYS A 115 11.13 -5.69 12.59
CA LYS A 115 11.30 -4.51 13.44
C LYS A 115 9.97 -3.80 13.76
N LYS A 116 8.84 -4.34 13.28
CA LYS A 116 7.50 -3.74 13.43
C LYS A 116 7.38 -2.33 12.84
N ILE A 117 8.12 -2.08 11.78
CA ILE A 117 8.09 -0.84 11.01
C ILE A 117 7.09 -1.01 9.87
N ILE A 118 6.19 -0.04 9.73
CA ILE A 118 5.22 0.00 8.64
C ILE A 118 5.92 0.52 7.39
N LEU A 119 5.78 -0.19 6.28
CA LEU A 119 6.40 0.19 5.02
C LEU A 119 5.36 0.71 4.03
N ILE A 120 5.64 1.89 3.47
CA ILE A 120 4.92 2.46 2.33
C ILE A 120 5.79 2.25 1.10
N ILE A 121 5.21 1.64 0.06
CA ILE A 121 5.87 1.34 -1.21
C ILE A 121 5.22 2.21 -2.29
N ILE A 122 6.03 2.96 -3.02
CA ILE A 122 5.59 3.84 -4.10
C ILE A 122 6.15 3.31 -5.41
N GLY A 123 5.27 2.96 -6.34
CA GLY A 123 5.67 2.50 -7.67
C GLY A 123 5.69 1.00 -7.86
N GLY A 124 6.05 0.62 -9.08
CA GLY A 124 5.98 -0.74 -9.57
C GLY A 124 4.58 -1.18 -9.96
N SER A 125 4.45 -2.45 -10.26
CA SER A 125 3.19 -3.08 -10.65
C SER A 125 2.57 -3.90 -9.51
N ASN A 126 1.28 -4.24 -9.62
CA ASN A 126 0.51 -4.92 -8.56
C ASN A 126 1.10 -6.28 -8.16
N ASP A 127 1.84 -6.95 -9.04
CA ASP A 127 2.52 -8.21 -8.74
C ASP A 127 3.56 -8.12 -7.60
N LEU A 128 4.02 -6.91 -7.27
CA LEU A 128 4.89 -6.68 -6.10
C LEU A 128 4.20 -7.04 -4.77
N ILE A 129 2.88 -7.18 -4.75
CA ILE A 129 2.15 -7.73 -3.58
C ILE A 129 2.62 -9.16 -3.28
N TYR A 130 3.04 -9.93 -4.30
CA TYR A 130 3.52 -11.30 -4.10
C TYR A 130 4.80 -11.39 -3.22
N PRO A 131 5.92 -10.71 -3.52
CA PRO A 131 7.09 -10.72 -2.64
C PRO A 131 6.82 -10.08 -1.27
N ILE A 132 5.91 -9.09 -1.18
CA ILE A 132 5.48 -8.54 0.11
C ILE A 132 4.74 -9.61 0.93
N PHE A 133 3.81 -10.35 0.32
CA PHE A 133 3.11 -11.47 0.96
C PHE A 133 4.09 -12.54 1.43
N LYS A 134 5.07 -12.93 0.61
CA LYS A 134 6.10 -13.90 0.97
C LYS A 134 6.94 -13.48 2.18
N SER A 135 7.10 -12.18 2.45
CA SER A 135 7.88 -11.70 3.59
C SER A 135 7.33 -12.15 4.96
N PHE A 136 6.06 -12.57 5.02
CA PHE A 136 5.43 -13.11 6.23
C PHE A 136 5.77 -14.59 6.50
N ASP A 137 6.34 -15.32 5.54
CA ASP A 137 6.67 -16.74 5.71
C ASP A 137 7.55 -17.00 6.95
N SER A 138 8.43 -16.05 7.26
CA SER A 138 9.33 -16.17 8.42
C SER A 138 8.65 -16.00 9.78
N GLN A 139 7.41 -15.46 9.80
CA GLN A 139 6.69 -15.17 11.04
C GLN A 139 5.63 -16.23 11.38
N ASN A 140 5.36 -17.14 10.45
CA ASN A 140 4.30 -18.15 10.58
C ASN A 140 2.93 -17.53 10.91
N GLU A 141 2.68 -16.32 10.37
CA GLU A 141 1.43 -15.58 10.55
C GLU A 141 0.55 -15.70 9.31
N LYS A 142 -0.75 -15.75 9.54
CA LYS A 142 -1.75 -15.67 8.49
C LYS A 142 -1.90 -14.22 8.01
N VAL A 143 -2.04 -14.04 6.70
CA VAL A 143 -2.00 -12.73 6.03
C VAL A 143 -3.36 -12.42 5.42
N ASN A 144 -3.88 -11.25 5.71
CA ASN A 144 -5.04 -10.69 5.05
C ASN A 144 -4.58 -9.60 4.08
N ILE A 145 -5.00 -9.72 2.83
CA ILE A 145 -4.70 -8.78 1.75
C ILE A 145 -5.96 -8.01 1.40
N VAL A 146 -5.85 -6.70 1.34
CA VAL A 146 -6.91 -5.82 0.81
C VAL A 146 -6.37 -5.15 -0.45
N SER A 147 -7.06 -5.35 -1.58
CA SER A 147 -6.83 -4.63 -2.83
C SER A 147 -7.90 -3.57 -3.04
N ILE A 148 -7.47 -2.35 -3.28
CA ILE A 148 -8.34 -1.24 -3.69
C ILE A 148 -8.20 -1.12 -5.20
N ASP A 149 -9.14 -1.76 -5.90
CA ASP A 149 -9.04 -2.03 -7.32
C ASP A 149 -10.41 -2.22 -7.95
N ASN A 150 -10.53 -1.89 -9.23
CA ASN A 150 -11.74 -2.11 -10.03
C ASN A 150 -11.87 -3.54 -10.57
N GLN A 151 -10.86 -4.41 -10.35
CA GLN A 151 -10.77 -5.82 -10.77
C GLN A 151 -10.23 -6.70 -9.65
N PHE A 152 -10.29 -8.03 -9.84
CA PHE A 152 -9.82 -8.99 -8.83
C PHE A 152 -8.39 -9.49 -9.05
N ASP A 153 -7.79 -9.21 -10.22
CA ASP A 153 -6.46 -9.71 -10.62
C ASP A 153 -6.31 -11.24 -10.55
N LEU A 154 -7.41 -11.91 -10.91
CA LEU A 154 -7.54 -13.37 -10.98
C LEU A 154 -7.54 -13.88 -12.42
N TYR A 155 -6.95 -13.14 -13.35
CA TYR A 155 -6.95 -13.45 -14.76
C TYR A 155 -6.13 -14.74 -15.04
N GLN A 156 -6.63 -15.62 -15.92
CA GLN A 156 -6.11 -17.00 -16.08
C GLN A 156 -5.35 -17.27 -17.39
N GLU A 157 -5.01 -16.25 -18.19
CA GLU A 157 -4.43 -16.49 -19.51
C GLU A 157 -2.95 -16.92 -19.54
N SER A 158 -2.22 -16.88 -18.42
CA SER A 158 -0.82 -17.32 -18.41
C SER A 158 -0.37 -17.82 -17.04
N ASP A 159 0.60 -18.76 -17.03
CA ASP A 159 1.31 -19.19 -15.83
C ASP A 159 2.31 -18.15 -15.31
N LEU A 160 2.48 -17.04 -16.06
CA LEU A 160 3.40 -15.98 -15.69
C LEU A 160 2.73 -15.02 -14.71
N ILE A 161 3.50 -14.58 -13.71
CA ILE A 161 3.05 -13.58 -12.77
C ILE A 161 3.02 -12.21 -13.45
N SER A 162 1.96 -11.46 -13.22
CA SER A 162 1.78 -10.09 -13.70
C SER A 162 0.91 -9.30 -12.74
N GLY A 163 0.78 -8.00 -12.96
CA GLY A 163 -0.14 -7.14 -12.19
C GLY A 163 -1.59 -7.62 -12.20
N ARG A 164 -2.01 -8.50 -13.12
CA ARG A 164 -3.37 -9.06 -13.21
C ARG A 164 -3.50 -10.53 -12.84
N THR A 165 -2.41 -11.20 -12.54
CA THR A 165 -2.41 -12.64 -12.24
C THR A 165 -1.78 -12.97 -10.89
N TYR A 166 -1.22 -11.99 -10.19
CA TYR A 166 -0.47 -12.18 -8.95
C TYR A 166 -1.30 -12.85 -7.85
N MET A 167 -2.60 -12.58 -7.79
CA MET A 167 -3.47 -13.20 -6.79
C MET A 167 -3.62 -14.71 -7.01
N ASN A 168 -3.63 -15.20 -8.26
CA ASN A 168 -3.62 -16.65 -8.51
C ASN A 168 -2.35 -17.29 -7.93
N LYS A 169 -1.19 -16.62 -8.06
CA LYS A 169 0.07 -17.11 -7.51
C LYS A 169 0.04 -17.16 -5.99
N ILE A 170 -0.57 -16.17 -5.35
CA ILE A 170 -0.72 -16.12 -3.88
C ILE A 170 -1.68 -17.22 -3.39
N ILE A 171 -2.80 -17.44 -4.08
CA ILE A 171 -3.80 -18.45 -3.71
C ILE A 171 -3.23 -19.86 -3.72
N VAL A 172 -2.35 -20.17 -4.69
CA VAL A 172 -1.76 -21.51 -4.84
C VAL A 172 -0.39 -21.64 -4.18
N ASP A 173 0.05 -20.64 -3.43
CA ASP A 173 1.37 -20.65 -2.79
C ASP A 173 1.47 -21.73 -1.70
N ASP A 174 2.56 -22.49 -1.74
CA ASP A 174 2.79 -23.63 -0.85
C ASP A 174 2.89 -23.25 0.63
N SER A 175 3.19 -21.99 0.96
CA SER A 175 3.24 -21.51 2.35
C SER A 175 1.87 -21.56 3.02
N ASN A 176 0.80 -21.50 2.23
CA ASN A 176 -0.60 -21.48 2.71
C ASN A 176 -0.82 -20.39 3.78
N ASN A 177 -0.14 -19.26 3.66
CA ASN A 177 -0.23 -18.16 4.63
C ASN A 177 -1.39 -17.21 4.35
N LEU A 178 -1.98 -17.24 3.15
CA LEU A 178 -3.16 -16.43 2.85
C LEU A 178 -4.31 -16.85 3.78
N ASN A 179 -4.85 -15.90 4.54
CA ASN A 179 -6.03 -16.11 5.37
C ASN A 179 -7.27 -15.57 4.69
N ASP A 180 -7.18 -14.36 4.15
CA ASP A 180 -8.29 -13.69 3.49
C ASP A 180 -7.81 -12.73 2.41
N PHE A 181 -8.64 -12.55 1.39
CA PHE A 181 -8.47 -11.54 0.36
C PHE A 181 -9.75 -10.75 0.22
N THR A 182 -9.62 -9.44 0.31
CA THR A 182 -10.73 -8.50 0.15
C THR A 182 -10.46 -7.55 -1.01
N ASN A 183 -11.42 -7.39 -1.92
CA ASN A 183 -11.35 -6.36 -2.97
C ASN A 183 -12.37 -5.25 -2.69
N ILE A 184 -11.91 -3.99 -2.75
CA ILE A 184 -12.75 -2.80 -2.56
C ILE A 184 -12.75 -1.97 -3.84
N GLY A 185 -13.90 -1.81 -4.44
CA GLY A 185 -14.08 -0.97 -5.61
C GLY A 185 -14.28 -1.71 -6.92
N PHE A 186 -14.47 -3.04 -6.88
CA PHE A 186 -14.66 -3.80 -8.10
C PHE A 186 -15.81 -3.27 -8.96
N GLN A 187 -15.65 -3.36 -10.27
CA GLN A 187 -16.67 -2.96 -11.22
C GLN A 187 -17.12 -4.18 -12.02
N ARG A 188 -18.40 -4.50 -11.90
CA ARG A 188 -18.98 -5.73 -12.47
C ARG A 188 -18.68 -5.96 -13.94
N HIS A 189 -18.60 -4.90 -14.73
CA HIS A 189 -18.33 -4.98 -16.17
C HIS A 189 -16.84 -5.22 -16.51
N LEU A 190 -15.95 -5.17 -15.52
CA LEU A 190 -14.53 -5.44 -15.68
C LEU A 190 -14.12 -6.82 -15.14
N CYS A 191 -15.02 -7.53 -14.45
CA CYS A 191 -14.76 -8.83 -13.86
C CYS A 191 -15.59 -9.92 -14.56
N SER A 192 -14.94 -11.04 -14.88
CA SER A 192 -15.62 -12.19 -15.47
C SER A 192 -16.51 -12.91 -14.45
N ASN A 193 -17.45 -13.73 -14.94
CA ASN A 193 -18.25 -14.57 -14.05
C ASN A 193 -17.41 -15.61 -13.31
N ASP A 194 -16.35 -16.12 -13.94
CA ASP A 194 -15.50 -17.15 -13.36
C ASP A 194 -14.67 -16.57 -12.20
N GLU A 195 -14.17 -15.33 -12.31
CA GLU A 195 -13.51 -14.64 -11.22
C GLU A 195 -14.44 -14.42 -10.03
N ILE A 196 -15.69 -13.96 -10.27
CA ILE A 196 -16.68 -13.78 -9.19
C ILE A 196 -16.98 -15.13 -8.50
N GLN A 197 -17.22 -16.20 -9.27
CA GLN A 197 -17.46 -17.51 -8.69
C GLN A 197 -16.25 -18.02 -7.90
N LEU A 198 -15.03 -17.68 -8.31
CA LEU A 198 -13.83 -18.04 -7.57
C LEU A 198 -13.76 -17.29 -6.24
N MET A 199 -14.04 -15.97 -6.23
CA MET A 199 -14.14 -15.18 -4.99
C MET A 199 -15.16 -15.79 -4.02
N GLU A 200 -16.37 -16.11 -4.51
CA GLU A 200 -17.43 -16.75 -3.71
C GLU A 200 -17.03 -18.12 -3.17
N LYS A 201 -16.42 -18.96 -4.03
CA LYS A 201 -15.98 -20.33 -3.66
C LYS A 201 -14.89 -20.31 -2.59
N LEU A 202 -14.02 -19.30 -2.60
CA LEU A 202 -12.96 -19.16 -1.63
C LEU A 202 -13.40 -18.35 -0.40
N PHE A 203 -14.65 -17.88 -0.36
CA PHE A 203 -15.20 -17.04 0.69
C PHE A 203 -14.46 -15.71 0.86
N PHE A 204 -13.88 -15.19 -0.21
CA PHE A 204 -13.22 -13.89 -0.21
C PHE A 204 -14.24 -12.76 -0.25
N GLU A 205 -13.93 -11.67 0.42
CA GLU A 205 -14.81 -10.52 0.50
C GLU A 205 -14.60 -9.56 -0.67
N TYR A 206 -15.68 -8.97 -1.17
CA TYR A 206 -15.60 -7.92 -2.17
C TYR A 206 -16.77 -6.96 -2.06
N ILE A 207 -16.51 -5.69 -2.32
CA ILE A 207 -17.53 -4.64 -2.33
C ILE A 207 -17.41 -3.81 -3.61
N SER A 208 -18.54 -3.58 -4.27
CA SER A 208 -18.54 -2.83 -5.51
C SER A 208 -18.26 -1.33 -5.31
N LEU A 209 -17.78 -0.67 -6.36
CA LEU A 209 -17.56 0.77 -6.34
C LEU A 209 -18.85 1.55 -6.02
N GLY A 210 -20.01 1.09 -6.54
CA GLY A 210 -21.29 1.70 -6.23
C GLY A 210 -21.63 1.67 -4.75
N GLU A 211 -21.55 0.47 -4.14
CA GLU A 211 -21.87 0.28 -2.71
C GLU A 211 -20.94 1.04 -1.78
N ILE A 212 -19.62 1.08 -2.08
CA ILE A 212 -18.65 1.79 -1.24
C ILE A 212 -18.76 3.31 -1.41
N THR A 213 -19.22 3.78 -2.56
CA THR A 213 -19.49 5.21 -2.82
C THR A 213 -20.73 5.69 -2.06
N GLU A 214 -21.77 4.84 -1.98
CA GLU A 214 -22.98 5.15 -1.21
C GLU A 214 -22.72 5.17 0.30
N ASP A 215 -21.91 4.25 0.79
CA ASP A 215 -21.58 4.14 2.22
C ASP A 215 -20.11 3.72 2.41
N ASN A 216 -19.23 4.70 2.57
CA ASN A 216 -17.80 4.45 2.77
C ASN A 216 -17.47 3.83 4.13
N MET A 217 -18.38 3.86 5.10
CA MET A 217 -18.15 3.22 6.42
C MET A 217 -18.08 1.69 6.31
N LYS A 218 -18.64 1.10 5.26
CA LYS A 218 -18.52 -0.34 4.97
C LYS A 218 -17.06 -0.80 4.76
N ALA A 219 -16.16 0.11 4.38
CA ALA A 219 -14.74 -0.23 4.20
C ALA A 219 -14.00 -0.43 5.53
N GLU A 220 -14.39 0.25 6.61
CA GLU A 220 -13.65 0.19 7.88
C GLU A 220 -13.54 -1.25 8.43
N PRO A 221 -14.62 -2.04 8.53
CA PRO A 221 -14.53 -3.43 8.97
C PRO A 221 -13.63 -4.29 8.09
N LEU A 222 -13.67 -4.09 6.76
CA LEU A 222 -12.86 -4.81 5.78
C LEU A 222 -11.36 -4.50 5.95
N MET A 223 -11.02 -3.25 6.28
CA MET A 223 -9.64 -2.80 6.50
C MET A 223 -9.07 -3.23 7.85
N ARG A 224 -9.91 -3.50 8.84
CA ARG A 224 -9.51 -3.67 10.26
C ARG A 224 -8.47 -4.76 10.47
N ASN A 225 -8.51 -5.81 9.68
CA ASN A 225 -7.62 -6.95 9.78
C ASN A 225 -6.57 -7.03 8.68
N ALA A 226 -6.50 -6.05 7.78
CA ALA A 226 -5.56 -6.04 6.67
C ALA A 226 -4.10 -5.99 7.15
N ASN A 227 -3.27 -6.89 6.66
CA ASN A 227 -1.81 -6.85 6.83
C ASN A 227 -1.15 -6.10 5.67
N ILE A 228 -1.65 -6.33 4.46
CA ILE A 228 -1.19 -5.69 3.22
C ILE A 228 -2.37 -4.96 2.61
N VAL A 229 -2.18 -3.68 2.27
CA VAL A 229 -3.15 -2.90 1.52
C VAL A 229 -2.49 -2.42 0.23
N GLY A 230 -2.99 -2.86 -0.90
CA GLY A 230 -2.56 -2.42 -2.23
C GLY A 230 -3.59 -1.50 -2.87
N PHE A 231 -3.13 -0.39 -3.42
CA PHE A 231 -3.92 0.48 -4.28
C PHE A 231 -3.47 0.30 -5.73
N ASP A 232 -4.35 -0.12 -6.61
CA ASP A 232 -4.17 0.05 -8.05
C ASP A 232 -4.51 1.48 -8.45
N MET A 233 -3.49 2.27 -8.79
CA MET A 233 -3.67 3.69 -9.12
C MET A 233 -4.39 3.89 -10.47
N LYS A 234 -4.49 2.88 -11.34
CA LYS A 234 -5.31 2.92 -12.55
C LYS A 234 -6.80 2.79 -12.27
N SER A 235 -7.15 2.23 -11.12
CA SER A 235 -8.54 2.14 -10.66
C SER A 235 -9.12 3.46 -10.17
N LEU A 236 -8.27 4.47 -9.93
CA LEU A 236 -8.73 5.78 -9.48
C LEU A 236 -9.37 6.60 -10.60
N ASN A 237 -10.26 7.51 -10.21
CA ASN A 237 -10.84 8.49 -11.13
C ASN A 237 -9.73 9.44 -11.62
N ASN A 238 -9.40 9.31 -12.88
CA ASN A 238 -8.40 10.10 -13.59
C ASN A 238 -8.80 10.26 -15.06
N GLN A 239 -7.93 10.89 -15.86
CA GLN A 239 -8.21 11.11 -17.30
C GLN A 239 -8.39 9.81 -18.10
N GLY A 240 -7.79 8.71 -17.67
CA GLY A 240 -7.92 7.39 -18.30
C GLY A 240 -9.10 6.56 -17.79
N ASN A 241 -9.60 6.87 -16.58
CA ASN A 241 -10.70 6.15 -15.91
C ASN A 241 -11.67 7.13 -15.22
N PRO A 242 -12.57 7.82 -15.98
CA PRO A 242 -13.48 8.81 -15.42
C PRO A 242 -14.51 8.24 -14.44
N ASN A 243 -14.75 6.93 -14.49
CA ASN A 243 -15.67 6.21 -13.60
C ASN A 243 -14.92 5.42 -12.51
N GLY A 244 -13.66 5.76 -12.25
CA GLY A 244 -12.85 5.14 -11.22
C GLY A 244 -13.22 5.61 -9.80
N ILE A 245 -12.46 5.10 -8.85
CA ILE A 245 -12.61 5.42 -7.43
C ILE A 245 -12.36 6.91 -7.20
N ASP A 246 -13.29 7.58 -6.56
CA ASP A 246 -13.22 9.03 -6.27
C ASP A 246 -11.99 9.37 -5.40
N PRO A 247 -11.30 10.49 -5.65
CA PRO A 247 -10.15 10.93 -4.86
C PRO A 247 -10.40 11.05 -3.35
N ARG A 248 -11.57 11.53 -2.94
CA ARG A 248 -11.93 11.62 -1.51
C ARG A 248 -12.10 10.25 -0.90
N LEU A 249 -12.76 9.35 -1.61
CA LEU A 249 -12.93 7.97 -1.17
C LEU A 249 -11.56 7.29 -1.01
N SER A 250 -10.63 7.49 -1.96
CA SER A 250 -9.27 6.95 -1.87
C SER A 250 -8.54 7.40 -0.59
N CYS A 251 -8.64 8.69 -0.23
CA CYS A 251 -8.07 9.23 1.00
C CYS A 251 -8.74 8.66 2.26
N ILE A 252 -10.07 8.43 2.23
CA ILE A 252 -10.80 7.79 3.34
C ILE A 252 -10.36 6.34 3.52
N LEU A 253 -10.25 5.57 2.43
CA LEU A 253 -9.78 4.20 2.44
C LEU A 253 -8.34 4.10 2.99
N ALA A 254 -7.44 4.98 2.53
CA ALA A 254 -6.08 5.06 3.06
C ALA A 254 -6.05 5.34 4.57
N LYS A 255 -6.91 6.23 5.04
CA LYS A 255 -7.01 6.52 6.48
C LYS A 255 -7.49 5.31 7.27
N TYR A 256 -8.51 4.58 6.81
CA TYR A 256 -8.96 3.35 7.46
C TYR A 256 -7.86 2.28 7.47
N ALA A 257 -7.14 2.10 6.37
CA ALA A 257 -5.98 1.23 6.31
C ALA A 257 -4.91 1.63 7.36
N GLY A 258 -4.63 2.93 7.47
CA GLY A 258 -3.69 3.46 8.47
C GLY A 258 -4.13 3.21 9.91
N GLN A 259 -5.43 3.31 10.21
CA GLN A 259 -5.99 3.08 11.55
C GLN A 259 -5.95 1.61 11.98
N SER A 260 -5.91 0.67 11.05
CA SER A 260 -5.79 -0.75 11.37
C SER A 260 -4.48 -1.05 12.11
N ASN A 261 -4.58 -1.66 13.28
CA ASN A 261 -3.40 -2.07 14.07
C ASN A 261 -2.59 -3.20 13.41
N LYS A 262 -3.15 -3.88 12.42
CA LYS A 262 -2.51 -5.01 11.73
C LYS A 262 -1.83 -4.62 10.43
N THR A 263 -2.14 -3.48 9.84
CA THR A 263 -1.53 -3.07 8.57
C THR A 263 -0.04 -2.79 8.74
N ASN A 264 0.75 -3.57 8.03
CA ASN A 264 2.20 -3.49 7.98
C ASN A 264 2.69 -2.86 6.67
N PHE A 265 1.93 -3.01 5.58
CA PHE A 265 2.31 -2.57 4.25
C PHE A 265 1.19 -1.79 3.58
N LEU A 266 1.54 -0.64 3.00
CA LEU A 266 0.76 0.08 2.02
C LEU A 266 1.54 0.13 0.71
N GLY A 267 0.97 -0.34 -0.38
CA GLY A 267 1.54 -0.21 -1.71
C GLY A 267 0.68 0.68 -2.61
N LEU A 268 1.32 1.56 -3.37
CA LEU A 268 0.71 2.34 -4.43
C LEU A 268 1.32 1.88 -5.75
N PHE A 269 0.58 1.08 -6.50
CA PHE A 269 1.06 0.40 -7.68
C PHE A 269 0.39 0.94 -8.95
N GLU A 270 0.91 0.56 -10.13
CA GLU A 270 0.36 0.95 -11.43
C GLU A 270 0.17 2.47 -11.58
N LEU A 271 1.17 3.24 -11.15
CA LEU A 271 1.11 4.69 -11.13
C LEU A 271 0.95 5.30 -12.54
N ASN A 272 0.24 6.43 -12.62
CA ASN A 272 0.22 7.29 -13.81
C ASN A 272 1.05 8.55 -13.54
N ASP A 273 2.04 8.86 -14.38
CA ASP A 273 2.87 10.04 -14.20
C ASP A 273 2.20 11.29 -14.78
N ASN A 274 1.48 11.99 -13.94
CA ASN A 274 0.98 13.34 -14.21
C ASN A 274 0.79 14.11 -12.89
N ALA A 275 0.88 15.43 -12.97
CA ALA A 275 0.87 16.31 -11.78
C ALA A 275 -0.38 16.16 -10.91
N ILE A 276 -1.55 15.89 -11.48
CA ILE A 276 -2.81 15.72 -10.73
C ILE A 276 -2.77 14.40 -9.96
N SER A 277 -2.33 13.32 -10.62
CA SER A 277 -2.18 12.01 -10.00
C SER A 277 -1.13 12.03 -8.90
N ASN A 278 0.04 12.62 -9.13
CA ASN A 278 1.12 12.70 -8.15
C ASN A 278 0.67 13.41 -6.86
N LYS A 279 -0.15 14.46 -7.00
CA LYS A 279 -0.75 15.14 -5.86
C LYS A 279 -1.72 14.22 -5.09
N LEU A 280 -2.60 13.50 -5.79
CA LEU A 280 -3.52 12.56 -5.15
C LEU A 280 -2.77 11.43 -4.44
N TYR A 281 -1.72 10.86 -5.06
CA TYR A 281 -0.90 9.80 -4.45
C TYR A 281 -0.24 10.29 -3.16
N SER A 282 0.28 11.52 -3.16
CA SER A 282 0.85 12.12 -1.96
C SER A 282 -0.18 12.34 -0.85
N GLU A 283 -1.42 12.71 -1.20
CA GLU A 283 -2.52 12.84 -0.24
C GLU A 283 -2.94 11.47 0.33
N ILE A 284 -3.01 10.42 -0.47
CA ILE A 284 -3.27 9.04 -0.01
C ILE A 284 -2.23 8.62 1.04
N ILE A 285 -0.94 8.82 0.75
CA ILE A 285 0.16 8.53 1.70
C ILE A 285 -0.02 9.34 2.98
N TRP A 286 -0.32 10.63 2.87
CA TRP A 286 -0.50 11.51 4.02
C TRP A 286 -1.66 11.03 4.92
N TYR A 287 -2.81 10.68 4.33
CA TYR A 287 -3.97 10.19 5.09
C TYR A 287 -3.71 8.82 5.72
N PHE A 288 -2.95 7.97 5.08
CA PHE A 288 -2.51 6.70 5.68
C PHE A 288 -1.65 6.94 6.93
N ILE A 289 -0.67 7.84 6.85
CA ILE A 289 0.18 8.22 7.99
C ILE A 289 -0.66 8.85 9.11
N ASP A 290 -1.62 9.74 8.77
CA ASP A 290 -2.54 10.33 9.75
C ASP A 290 -3.39 9.25 10.45
N GLY A 291 -3.77 8.19 9.72
CA GLY A 291 -4.43 7.02 10.29
C GLY A 291 -3.54 6.28 11.29
N ILE A 292 -2.28 6.05 10.96
CA ILE A 292 -1.33 5.34 11.84
C ILE A 292 -1.15 6.08 13.17
N ASP A 293 -1.02 7.40 13.15
CA ASP A 293 -0.87 8.20 14.38
C ASP A 293 -2.11 8.13 15.29
N LYS A 294 -3.27 7.77 14.72
CA LYS A 294 -4.55 7.63 15.43
C LYS A 294 -4.89 6.20 15.81
N ARG A 295 -3.96 5.24 15.65
CA ARG A 295 -4.17 3.88 16.11
C ARG A 295 -4.47 3.85 17.60
N VAL A 296 -5.57 3.18 17.95
CA VAL A 296 -5.90 2.93 19.34
C VAL A 296 -5.10 1.71 19.79
N VAL A 297 -4.29 1.88 20.83
CA VAL A 297 -3.63 0.73 21.48
C VAL A 297 -4.75 -0.12 22.06
N GLU A 298 -4.88 -1.36 21.61
CA GLU A 298 -5.83 -2.33 22.17
C GLU A 298 -5.45 -2.61 23.62
N THR A 299 -5.99 -1.78 24.50
CA THR A 299 -5.97 -2.07 25.94
C THR A 299 -7.15 -2.99 26.24
N ASN A 300 -6.89 -4.14 26.82
CA ASN A 300 -7.78 -5.16 27.34
C ASN A 300 -9.26 -5.03 26.92
N PHE A 301 -9.84 -6.08 26.30
CA PHE A 301 -11.27 -6.18 25.93
C PHE A 301 -12.26 -5.89 27.08
N ASN A 302 -11.79 -5.62 28.29
CA ASN A 302 -12.57 -5.24 29.45
C ASN A 302 -12.66 -3.72 29.68
N ASP A 303 -11.95 -2.90 28.88
CA ASP A 303 -12.02 -1.46 29.01
C ASP A 303 -13.18 -0.89 28.17
N SER A 304 -14.29 -0.62 28.85
CA SER A 304 -15.54 -0.12 28.26
C SER A 304 -15.42 1.27 27.60
N GLN A 305 -14.27 1.93 27.69
CA GLN A 305 -14.04 3.26 27.08
C GLN A 305 -13.53 3.18 25.64
N THR A 306 -13.04 2.02 25.18
CA THR A 306 -12.41 1.87 23.87
C THR A 306 -13.29 1.21 22.80
N PHE A 307 -14.43 0.63 23.16
CA PHE A 307 -15.35 0.01 22.20
C PHE A 307 -16.80 -0.01 22.67
N ASN A 308 -17.73 -0.04 21.72
CA ASN A 308 -19.14 -0.29 21.99
C ASN A 308 -19.43 -1.79 21.94
N LYS A 309 -19.93 -2.35 23.02
CA LYS A 309 -20.32 -3.76 23.09
C LYS A 309 -21.77 -3.93 22.63
N TYR A 310 -21.99 -4.66 21.56
CA TYR A 310 -23.32 -5.07 21.11
C TYR A 310 -23.56 -6.54 21.47
N ILE A 311 -24.69 -6.83 22.10
CA ILE A 311 -25.15 -8.20 22.36
C ILE A 311 -26.20 -8.53 21.32
N VAL A 312 -25.87 -9.43 20.38
CA VAL A 312 -26.82 -9.93 19.39
C VAL A 312 -27.43 -11.24 19.93
N GLN A 313 -28.73 -11.25 20.17
CA GLN A 313 -29.46 -12.48 20.44
C GLN A 313 -29.88 -13.09 19.11
N THR A 314 -29.29 -14.24 18.77
CA THR A 314 -29.79 -15.07 17.67
C THR A 314 -30.89 -15.97 18.21
N SER A 315 -32.11 -15.85 17.67
CA SER A 315 -33.14 -16.85 17.85
C SER A 315 -32.72 -18.15 17.20
N GLY A 316 -32.39 -19.18 17.97
CA GLY A 316 -32.18 -20.54 17.50
C GLY A 316 -33.46 -21.18 16.98
#